data_5b139f06d17c96da137ca1ff1573cd1f
#
_entry.id   5b139f06d17c96da137ca1ff1573cd1f
#
_cell.length_a   1.000
_cell.length_b   1.000
_cell.length_c   1.000
_cell.angle_alpha   90.00
_cell.angle_beta   90.00
_cell.angle_gamma   90.00
#
_symmetry.space_group_name_H-M   'P 1'
#
loop_
_entity.id
_entity.type
_entity.pdbx_description
1 polymer ?
#
loop_
_entity_poly.entity_id
_entity_poly.type
_entity_poly.pdbx_seq_one_letter_code
_entity_poly.pdbx_strand_id
1 'polypeptide(L)'
;MILQSTINSQGILFVAGFTATNKIYGLLESSAFALNFATTTYISQNYGAGHGDRIHKGVKSATLIGLAMSVCVAVLMVLSGRTILQLFVDSSDGNASEVLAIAYRYLVVMSSLLFTLYLLHIYRSVLQGLGNGVGPMVSGIIEFVMRVMAALVFTRIWGSGVIFFAEPMAWAGAAAFVIVACLWKLK
;
A
#
# COMPACT_ATOMS: atom_id res chain seq x y z
N MET A 1 -9.77 -4.60 13.53
CA MET A 1 -9.79 -5.10 14.92
C MET A 1 -8.69 -6.13 15.20
N ILE A 2 -8.56 -7.24 14.45
CA ILE A 2 -7.56 -8.31 14.72
C ILE A 2 -6.12 -7.77 14.71
N LEU A 3 -5.70 -7.06 13.65
CA LEU A 3 -4.38 -6.45 13.54
C LEU A 3 -4.11 -5.50 14.70
N GLN A 4 -5.09 -4.65 15.06
CA GLN A 4 -4.98 -3.70 16.17
C GLN A 4 -4.82 -4.41 17.53
N SER A 5 -5.53 -5.53 17.75
CA SER A 5 -5.37 -6.34 18.96
C SER A 5 -3.96 -6.92 19.08
N THR A 6 -3.40 -7.40 17.96
CA THR A 6 -2.02 -7.91 17.91
C THR A 6 -0.99 -6.80 18.13
N ILE A 7 -1.22 -5.60 17.60
CA ILE A 7 -0.37 -4.42 17.83
C ILE A 7 -0.41 -4.02 19.31
N ASN A 8 -1.61 -3.97 19.91
CA ASN A 8 -1.79 -3.60 21.32
C ASN A 8 -1.07 -4.57 22.29
N SER A 9 -0.93 -5.83 21.91
CA SER A 9 -0.20 -6.83 22.72
C SER A 9 1.33 -6.62 22.72
N GLN A 10 1.89 -5.80 21.83
CA GLN A 10 3.34 -5.54 21.73
C GLN A 10 3.84 -4.44 22.68
N GLY A 11 2.96 -3.80 23.41
CA GLY A 11 3.30 -2.73 24.36
C GLY A 11 3.06 -1.31 23.85
N ILE A 12 2.99 -0.38 24.79
CA ILE A 12 2.56 1.01 24.54
C ILE A 12 3.48 1.72 23.54
N LEU A 13 4.80 1.54 23.63
CA LEU A 13 5.76 2.20 22.76
C LEU A 13 5.64 1.74 21.31
N PHE A 14 5.37 0.44 21.12
CA PHE A 14 5.13 -0.12 19.79
C PHE A 14 3.85 0.43 19.17
N VAL A 15 2.75 0.50 19.97
CA VAL A 15 1.48 1.08 19.54
C VAL A 15 1.65 2.54 19.14
N ALA A 16 2.38 3.33 19.93
CA ALA A 16 2.65 4.74 19.63
C ALA A 16 3.41 4.93 18.32
N GLY A 17 4.50 4.17 18.12
CA GLY A 17 5.30 4.21 16.88
C GLY A 17 4.52 3.77 15.65
N PHE A 18 3.75 2.68 15.76
CA PHE A 18 2.88 2.20 14.69
C PHE A 18 1.80 3.23 14.32
N THR A 19 1.17 3.85 15.32
CA THR A 19 0.14 4.87 15.12
C THR A 19 0.71 6.13 14.47
N ALA A 20 1.89 6.58 14.87
CA ALA A 20 2.57 7.72 14.25
C ALA A 20 2.83 7.48 12.77
N THR A 21 3.32 6.29 12.39
CA THR A 21 3.54 5.93 10.98
C THR A 21 2.21 5.86 10.20
N ASN A 22 1.15 5.32 10.79
CA ASN A 22 -0.15 5.25 10.12
C ASN A 22 -0.76 6.63 9.82
N LYS A 23 -0.44 7.68 10.58
CA LYS A 23 -0.85 9.05 10.24
C LYS A 23 -0.18 9.54 8.94
N ILE A 24 1.04 9.10 8.68
CA ILE A 24 1.77 9.43 7.45
C ILE A 24 1.33 8.53 6.28
N TYR A 25 0.83 7.34 6.56
CA TYR A 25 0.38 6.39 5.54
C TYR A 25 -0.62 7.02 4.54
N GLY A 26 -1.55 7.83 5.00
CA GLY A 26 -2.48 8.56 4.14
C GLY A 26 -1.79 9.46 3.10
N LEU A 27 -0.62 10.02 3.42
CA LEU A 27 0.19 10.80 2.48
C LEU A 27 0.83 9.90 1.42
N LEU A 28 1.33 8.72 1.83
CA LEU A 28 1.90 7.73 0.91
C LEU A 28 0.86 7.25 -0.10
N GLU A 29 -0.36 7.05 0.35
CA GLU A 29 -1.45 6.48 -0.43
C GLU A 29 -2.15 7.52 -1.33
N SER A 30 -2.15 8.81 -0.96
CA SER A 30 -2.90 9.86 -1.66
C SER A 30 -2.51 9.99 -3.14
N SER A 31 -1.23 9.90 -3.46
CA SER A 31 -0.73 9.98 -4.84
C SER A 31 -1.08 8.72 -5.66
N ALA A 32 -1.14 7.54 -5.02
CA ALA A 32 -1.60 6.31 -5.65
C ALA A 32 -3.10 6.38 -5.97
N PHE A 33 -3.92 6.97 -5.09
CA PHE A 33 -5.35 7.22 -5.36
C PHE A 33 -5.56 8.19 -6.52
N ALA A 34 -4.80 9.28 -6.59
CA ALA A 34 -4.88 10.22 -7.71
C ALA A 34 -4.61 9.51 -9.05
N LEU A 35 -3.58 8.67 -9.10
CA LEU A 35 -3.25 7.88 -10.29
C LEU A 35 -4.33 6.82 -10.59
N ASN A 36 -4.96 6.24 -9.57
CA ASN A 36 -6.09 5.33 -9.72
C ASN A 36 -7.26 6.01 -10.45
N PHE A 37 -7.70 7.19 -10.02
CA PHE A 37 -8.78 7.93 -10.65
C PHE A 37 -8.46 8.28 -12.11
N ALA A 38 -7.26 8.79 -12.37
CA ALA A 38 -6.82 9.13 -13.73
C ALA A 38 -6.80 7.90 -14.64
N THR A 39 -6.27 6.77 -14.14
CA THR A 39 -6.21 5.52 -14.90
C THR A 39 -7.61 4.95 -15.17
N THR A 40 -8.49 4.91 -14.17
CA THR A 40 -9.88 4.44 -14.34
C THR A 40 -10.59 5.25 -15.42
N THR A 41 -10.49 6.59 -15.35
CA THR A 41 -11.12 7.50 -16.32
C THR A 41 -10.58 7.26 -17.73
N TYR A 42 -9.26 7.20 -17.90
CA TYR A 42 -8.65 6.97 -19.20
C TYR A 42 -9.07 5.62 -19.80
N ILE A 43 -9.01 4.55 -19.01
CA ILE A 43 -9.36 3.20 -19.47
C ILE A 43 -10.85 3.12 -19.84
N SER A 44 -11.76 3.65 -19.00
CA SER A 44 -13.19 3.58 -19.26
C SER A 44 -13.59 4.35 -20.51
N GLN A 45 -13.02 5.52 -20.76
CA GLN A 45 -13.28 6.32 -21.97
C GLN A 45 -12.82 5.57 -23.24
N ASN A 46 -11.61 5.00 -23.23
CA ASN A 46 -11.11 4.28 -24.39
C ASN A 46 -11.81 2.93 -24.58
N TYR A 47 -12.26 2.29 -23.50
CA TYR A 47 -13.05 1.07 -23.56
C TYR A 47 -14.44 1.33 -24.18
N GLY A 48 -15.13 2.38 -23.74
CA GLY A 48 -16.42 2.80 -24.33
C GLY A 48 -16.31 3.24 -25.79
N ALA A 49 -15.15 3.75 -26.20
CA ALA A 49 -14.88 4.16 -27.59
C ALA A 49 -14.34 3.01 -28.47
N GLY A 50 -14.15 1.79 -27.93
CA GLY A 50 -13.63 0.64 -28.68
C GLY A 50 -12.15 0.70 -29.04
N HIS A 51 -11.37 1.57 -28.38
CA HIS A 51 -9.94 1.78 -28.68
C HIS A 51 -9.02 0.86 -27.88
N GLY A 52 -8.99 -0.46 -28.19
CA GLY A 52 -8.17 -1.46 -27.51
C GLY A 52 -6.67 -1.13 -27.46
N ASP A 53 -6.08 -0.65 -28.56
CA ASP A 53 -4.66 -0.27 -28.62
C ASP A 53 -4.31 0.84 -27.63
N ARG A 54 -5.21 1.80 -27.43
CA ARG A 54 -5.01 2.88 -26.45
C ARG A 54 -5.09 2.37 -25.04
N ILE A 55 -5.92 1.37 -24.76
CA ILE A 55 -6.00 0.73 -23.44
C ILE A 55 -4.65 0.10 -23.09
N HIS A 56 -4.05 -0.72 -23.99
CA HIS A 56 -2.73 -1.32 -23.74
C HIS A 56 -1.62 -0.29 -23.50
N LYS A 57 -1.59 0.77 -24.32
CA LYS A 57 -0.63 1.87 -24.14
C LYS A 57 -0.87 2.59 -22.81
N GLY A 58 -2.12 2.83 -22.45
CA GLY A 58 -2.49 3.48 -21.19
C GLY A 58 -2.08 2.67 -19.97
N VAL A 59 -2.32 1.36 -19.97
CA VAL A 59 -1.88 0.46 -18.89
C VAL A 59 -0.36 0.52 -18.71
N LYS A 60 0.40 0.42 -19.81
CA LYS A 60 1.86 0.51 -19.77
C LYS A 60 2.34 1.86 -19.23
N SER A 61 1.76 2.97 -19.71
CA SER A 61 2.11 4.31 -19.26
C SER A 61 1.76 4.53 -17.79
N ALA A 62 0.57 4.12 -17.35
CA ALA A 62 0.16 4.21 -15.95
C ALA A 62 1.09 3.41 -15.04
N THR A 63 1.50 2.20 -15.47
CA THR A 63 2.44 1.36 -14.72
C THR A 63 3.81 2.04 -14.58
N LEU A 64 4.36 2.59 -15.66
CA LEU A 64 5.65 3.29 -15.62
C LEU A 64 5.60 4.54 -14.74
N ILE A 65 4.56 5.36 -14.90
CA ILE A 65 4.34 6.56 -14.08
C ILE A 65 4.20 6.17 -12.60
N GLY A 66 3.39 5.15 -12.31
CA GLY A 66 3.19 4.69 -10.94
C GLY A 66 4.45 4.14 -10.27
N LEU A 67 5.26 3.37 -11.02
CA LEU A 67 6.55 2.91 -10.51
C LEU A 67 7.51 4.09 -10.26
N ALA A 68 7.60 5.05 -11.17
CA ALA A 68 8.42 6.24 -10.96
C ALA A 68 7.94 7.05 -9.75
N MET A 69 6.62 7.28 -9.62
CA MET A 69 6.04 7.97 -8.46
C MET A 69 6.30 7.21 -7.15
N SER A 70 6.15 5.88 -7.14
CA SER A 70 6.40 5.08 -5.94
C SER A 70 7.85 5.19 -5.46
N VAL A 71 8.82 5.19 -6.39
CA VAL A 71 10.23 5.39 -6.08
C VAL A 71 10.49 6.81 -5.53
N CYS A 72 9.95 7.84 -6.20
CA CYS A 72 10.08 9.22 -5.72
C CYS A 72 9.53 9.40 -4.30
N VAL A 73 8.32 8.90 -4.04
CA VAL A 73 7.67 8.99 -2.72
C VAL A 73 8.46 8.16 -1.69
N ALA A 74 8.90 6.95 -2.03
CA ALA A 74 9.70 6.11 -1.14
C ALA A 74 11.02 6.80 -0.74
N VAL A 75 11.75 7.37 -1.70
CA VAL A 75 12.99 8.12 -1.43
C VAL A 75 12.73 9.32 -0.54
N LEU A 76 11.70 10.11 -0.84
CA LEU A 76 11.31 11.25 0.01
C LEU A 76 10.99 10.81 1.43
N MET A 77 10.25 9.72 1.62
CA MET A 77 9.88 9.23 2.95
C MET A 77 11.07 8.64 3.71
N VAL A 78 11.99 7.98 3.03
CA VAL A 78 13.22 7.49 3.68
C VAL A 78 14.11 8.65 4.10
N LEU A 79 14.25 9.70 3.28
CA LEU A 79 15.13 10.84 3.58
C LEU A 79 14.52 11.79 4.62
N SER A 80 13.23 12.13 4.50
CA SER A 80 12.57 13.14 5.35
C SER A 80 11.66 12.53 6.43
N GLY A 81 11.37 11.23 6.36
CA GLY A 81 10.38 10.57 7.20
C GLY A 81 10.66 10.68 8.69
N ARG A 82 11.94 10.65 9.12
CA ARG A 82 12.28 10.83 10.52
C ARG A 82 11.89 12.22 11.04
N THR A 83 12.14 13.26 10.25
CA THR A 83 11.75 14.64 10.58
C THR A 83 10.23 14.80 10.58
N ILE A 84 9.54 14.19 9.63
CA ILE A 84 8.08 14.23 9.57
C ILE A 84 7.47 13.48 10.77
N LEU A 85 8.01 12.33 11.14
CA LEU A 85 7.55 11.55 12.30
C LEU A 85 7.69 12.31 13.62
N GLN A 86 8.71 13.16 13.76
CA GLN A 86 8.90 14.01 14.95
C GLN A 86 7.71 14.95 15.19
N LEU A 87 6.96 15.33 14.16
CA LEU A 87 5.75 16.16 14.30
C LEU A 87 4.58 15.40 14.95
N PHE A 88 4.65 14.07 14.99
CA PHE A 88 3.58 13.19 15.49
C PHE A 88 3.96 12.44 16.77
N VAL A 89 5.21 12.56 17.21
CA VAL A 89 5.72 11.96 18.45
C VAL A 89 5.97 13.09 19.46
N ASP A 90 5.38 12.97 20.64
CA ASP A 90 5.58 13.97 21.70
C ASP A 90 7.02 13.90 22.22
N SER A 91 7.76 14.97 22.01
CA SER A 91 9.17 15.09 22.42
C SER A 91 9.35 15.24 23.94
N SER A 92 8.26 15.50 24.68
CA SER A 92 8.30 15.61 26.15
C SER A 92 8.27 14.24 26.84
N ASP A 93 7.92 13.17 26.13
CA ASP A 93 7.92 11.80 26.65
C ASP A 93 9.37 11.27 26.72
N GLY A 94 9.78 10.76 27.88
CA GLY A 94 11.09 10.15 28.07
C GLY A 94 11.43 9.00 27.11
N ASN A 95 10.43 8.42 26.47
CA ASN A 95 10.56 7.33 25.51
C ASN A 95 10.43 7.77 24.03
N ALA A 96 10.38 9.08 23.76
CA ALA A 96 10.18 9.63 22.41
C ALA A 96 11.19 9.09 21.38
N SER A 97 12.44 8.88 21.77
CA SER A 97 13.49 8.35 20.88
C SER A 97 13.23 6.90 20.46
N GLU A 98 12.70 6.07 21.36
CA GLU A 98 12.36 4.68 21.08
C GLU A 98 11.12 4.57 20.20
N VAL A 99 10.08 5.34 20.51
CA VAL A 99 8.87 5.46 19.67
C VAL A 99 9.23 5.89 18.25
N LEU A 100 10.09 6.90 18.09
CA LEU A 100 10.56 7.39 16.81
C LEU A 100 11.37 6.32 16.04
N ALA A 101 12.19 5.53 16.72
CA ALA A 101 12.95 4.46 16.10
C ALA A 101 12.02 3.34 15.56
N ILE A 102 11.00 2.95 16.33
CA ILE A 102 9.98 1.97 15.91
C ILE A 102 9.20 2.51 14.70
N ALA A 103 8.72 3.76 14.80
CA ALA A 103 7.96 4.42 13.74
C ALA A 103 8.76 4.51 12.44
N TYR A 104 10.01 4.95 12.52
CA TYR A 104 10.87 5.09 11.35
C TYR A 104 11.20 3.75 10.71
N ARG A 105 11.47 2.70 11.51
CA ARG A 105 11.69 1.35 10.99
C ARG A 105 10.48 0.84 10.21
N TYR A 106 9.27 1.05 10.73
CA TYR A 106 8.04 0.67 10.04
C TYR A 106 7.85 1.48 8.75
N LEU A 107 8.08 2.79 8.80
CA LEU A 107 8.00 3.68 7.63
C LEU A 107 8.96 3.23 6.51
N VAL A 108 10.20 2.87 6.84
CA VAL A 108 11.18 2.38 5.87
C VAL A 108 10.73 1.08 5.21
N VAL A 109 10.19 0.13 5.98
CA VAL A 109 9.66 -1.12 5.43
C VAL A 109 8.51 -0.85 4.47
N MET A 110 7.54 -0.01 4.86
CA MET A 110 6.41 0.36 4.00
C MET A 110 6.87 1.08 2.72
N SER A 111 7.79 2.03 2.87
CA SER A 111 8.32 2.80 1.73
C SER A 111 9.10 1.93 0.74
N SER A 112 9.88 0.98 1.23
CA SER A 112 10.66 0.07 0.38
C SER A 112 9.78 -0.82 -0.50
N LEU A 113 8.57 -1.14 -0.04
CA LEU A 113 7.61 -2.00 -0.74
C LEU A 113 6.44 -1.21 -1.34
N LEU A 114 6.53 0.13 -1.36
CA LEU A 114 5.47 1.03 -1.83
C LEU A 114 5.07 0.77 -3.29
N PHE A 115 5.99 0.30 -4.12
CA PHE A 115 5.71 -0.05 -5.50
C PHE A 115 4.60 -1.10 -5.65
N THR A 116 4.45 -2.01 -4.68
CA THR A 116 3.38 -3.02 -4.70
C THR A 116 2.00 -2.39 -4.51
N LEU A 117 1.90 -1.36 -3.66
CA LEU A 117 0.69 -0.56 -3.48
C LEU A 117 0.29 0.15 -4.77
N TYR A 118 1.25 0.80 -5.45
CA TYR A 118 0.97 1.50 -6.71
C TYR A 118 0.52 0.53 -7.80
N LEU A 119 1.18 -0.62 -7.94
CA LEU A 119 0.75 -1.66 -8.88
C LEU A 119 -0.67 -2.14 -8.57
N LEU A 120 -0.98 -2.39 -7.29
CA LEU A 120 -2.31 -2.77 -6.86
C LEU A 120 -3.38 -1.76 -7.30
N HIS A 121 -3.16 -0.46 -7.03
CA HIS A 121 -4.09 0.60 -7.39
C HIS A 121 -4.25 0.74 -8.91
N ILE A 122 -3.17 0.67 -9.69
CA ILE A 122 -3.20 0.78 -11.14
C ILE A 122 -4.00 -0.37 -11.77
N TYR A 123 -3.69 -1.62 -11.40
CA TYR A 123 -4.37 -2.76 -12.01
C TYR A 123 -5.81 -2.93 -11.53
N ARG A 124 -6.14 -2.48 -10.30
CA ARG A 124 -7.54 -2.31 -9.87
C ARG A 124 -8.28 -1.31 -10.75
N SER A 125 -7.69 -0.15 -10.99
CA SER A 125 -8.32 0.88 -11.81
C SER A 125 -8.48 0.46 -13.27
N VAL A 126 -7.55 -0.32 -13.82
CA VAL A 126 -7.72 -0.91 -15.16
C VAL A 126 -8.93 -1.84 -15.19
N LEU A 127 -9.05 -2.76 -14.24
CA LEU A 127 -10.21 -3.66 -14.17
C LEU A 127 -11.52 -2.89 -14.00
N GLN A 128 -11.55 -1.86 -13.14
CA GLN A 128 -12.70 -0.98 -12.94
C GLN A 128 -13.06 -0.25 -14.25
N GLY A 129 -12.08 0.32 -14.94
CA GLY A 129 -12.26 1.02 -16.21
C GLY A 129 -12.77 0.10 -17.34
N LEU A 130 -12.47 -1.20 -17.29
CA LEU A 130 -13.00 -2.24 -18.17
C LEU A 130 -14.39 -2.76 -17.75
N GLY A 131 -15.03 -2.14 -16.78
CA GLY A 131 -16.35 -2.56 -16.26
C GLY A 131 -16.31 -3.79 -15.35
N ASN A 132 -15.13 -4.26 -14.94
CA ASN A 132 -15.00 -5.41 -14.06
C ASN A 132 -14.89 -4.96 -12.59
N GLY A 133 -16.02 -4.93 -11.86
CA GLY A 133 -16.05 -4.63 -10.42
C GLY A 133 -15.66 -5.82 -9.53
N VAL A 134 -15.78 -7.05 -10.04
CA VAL A 134 -15.51 -8.27 -9.25
C VAL A 134 -14.02 -8.40 -8.93
N GLY A 135 -13.13 -8.12 -9.89
CA GLY A 135 -11.69 -8.19 -9.68
C GLY A 135 -11.20 -7.34 -8.51
N PRO A 136 -11.49 -6.03 -8.48
CA PRO A 136 -11.20 -5.17 -7.33
C PRO A 136 -11.79 -5.65 -6.02
N MET A 137 -13.01 -6.15 -6.01
CA MET A 137 -13.66 -6.71 -4.82
C MET A 137 -12.90 -7.92 -4.28
N VAL A 138 -12.58 -8.89 -5.12
CA VAL A 138 -11.81 -10.09 -4.74
C VAL A 138 -10.41 -9.69 -4.22
N SER A 139 -9.77 -8.71 -4.85
CA SER A 139 -8.46 -8.22 -4.37
C SER A 139 -8.54 -7.62 -2.97
N GLY A 140 -9.65 -6.95 -2.62
CA GLY A 140 -9.89 -6.47 -1.25
C GLY A 140 -10.03 -7.60 -0.23
N ILE A 141 -10.69 -8.71 -0.63
CA ILE A 141 -10.77 -9.92 0.21
C ILE A 141 -9.38 -10.52 0.41
N ILE A 142 -8.57 -10.60 -0.64
CA ILE A 142 -7.19 -11.11 -0.56
C ILE A 142 -6.36 -10.26 0.39
N GLU A 143 -6.43 -8.91 0.30
CA GLU A 143 -5.74 -8.02 1.26
C GLU A 143 -6.17 -8.30 2.69
N PHE A 144 -7.47 -8.42 2.93
CA PHE A 144 -7.99 -8.71 4.26
C PHE A 144 -7.45 -10.03 4.80
N VAL A 145 -7.52 -11.11 4.01
CA VAL A 145 -7.02 -12.43 4.38
C VAL A 145 -5.51 -12.38 4.66
N MET A 146 -4.72 -11.73 3.81
CA MET A 146 -3.28 -11.60 3.98
C MET A 146 -2.92 -10.83 5.27
N ARG A 147 -3.66 -9.74 5.60
CA ARG A 147 -3.47 -9.01 6.87
C ARG A 147 -3.80 -9.87 8.08
N VAL A 148 -4.89 -10.64 8.03
CA VAL A 148 -5.26 -11.55 9.11
C VAL A 148 -4.20 -12.64 9.29
N MET A 149 -3.73 -13.24 8.20
CA MET A 149 -2.65 -14.24 8.23
C MET A 149 -1.36 -13.67 8.80
N ALA A 150 -0.97 -12.45 8.39
CA ALA A 150 0.20 -11.77 8.92
C ALA A 150 0.08 -11.54 10.44
N ALA A 151 -1.08 -11.08 10.90
CA ALA A 151 -1.31 -10.77 12.30
C ALA A 151 -1.40 -12.02 13.21
N LEU A 152 -2.04 -13.09 12.76
CA LEU A 152 -2.34 -14.24 13.62
C LEU A 152 -1.36 -15.41 13.47
N VAL A 153 -0.87 -15.64 12.25
CA VAL A 153 -0.03 -16.79 11.94
C VAL A 153 1.45 -16.41 11.92
N PHE A 154 1.81 -15.43 11.10
CA PHE A 154 3.22 -15.11 10.87
C PHE A 154 3.87 -14.46 12.09
N THR A 155 3.15 -13.65 12.87
CA THR A 155 3.65 -13.13 14.15
C THR A 155 3.94 -14.22 15.18
N ARG A 156 3.20 -15.32 15.17
CA ARG A 156 3.46 -16.47 16.06
C ARG A 156 4.68 -17.29 15.65
N ILE A 157 4.97 -17.34 14.34
CA ILE A 157 6.07 -18.16 13.80
C ILE A 157 7.39 -17.38 13.80
N TRP A 158 7.36 -16.12 13.38
CA TRP A 158 8.58 -15.31 13.16
C TRP A 158 8.70 -14.09 14.09
N GLY A 159 7.80 -14.00 15.09
CA GLY A 159 7.84 -12.91 16.08
C GLY A 159 7.19 -11.61 15.62
N SER A 160 7.18 -10.63 16.52
CA SER A 160 6.45 -9.36 16.35
C SER A 160 6.95 -8.47 15.21
N GLY A 161 8.20 -8.61 14.79
CA GLY A 161 8.77 -7.83 13.68
C GLY A 161 8.07 -8.03 12.33
N VAL A 162 7.38 -9.16 12.15
CA VAL A 162 6.60 -9.46 10.93
C VAL A 162 5.40 -8.53 10.75
N ILE A 163 4.91 -7.93 11.84
CA ILE A 163 3.75 -7.02 11.79
C ILE A 163 4.01 -5.80 10.89
N PHE A 164 5.27 -5.38 10.75
CA PHE A 164 5.67 -4.30 9.84
C PHE A 164 5.50 -4.66 8.36
N PHE A 165 5.49 -5.95 8.05
CA PHE A 165 5.30 -6.46 6.69
C PHE A 165 3.83 -6.80 6.37
N ALA A 166 2.91 -6.69 7.35
CA ALA A 166 1.52 -7.08 7.17
C ALA A 166 0.85 -6.32 6.01
N GLU A 167 1.02 -4.99 5.95
CA GLU A 167 0.49 -4.17 4.86
C GLU A 167 1.18 -4.46 3.52
N PRO A 168 2.53 -4.41 3.41
CA PRO A 168 3.21 -4.72 2.15
C PRO A 168 2.91 -6.11 1.60
N MET A 169 2.79 -7.12 2.44
CA MET A 169 2.43 -8.48 2.02
C MET A 169 1.00 -8.54 1.47
N ALA A 170 0.06 -7.81 2.11
CA ALA A 170 -1.31 -7.73 1.64
C ALA A 170 -1.37 -7.04 0.26
N TRP A 171 -0.65 -5.94 0.06
CA TRP A 171 -0.56 -5.27 -1.24
C TRP A 171 0.05 -6.17 -2.31
N ALA A 172 1.14 -6.88 -2.00
CA ALA A 172 1.81 -7.76 -2.95
C ALA A 172 0.90 -8.92 -3.38
N GLY A 173 0.22 -9.58 -2.45
CA GLY A 173 -0.70 -10.67 -2.74
C GLY A 173 -1.90 -10.22 -3.60
N ALA A 174 -2.51 -9.09 -3.24
CA ALA A 174 -3.63 -8.54 -4.00
C ALA A 174 -3.17 -7.99 -5.37
N ALA A 175 -1.98 -7.36 -5.46
CA ALA A 175 -1.41 -6.89 -6.73
C ALA A 175 -1.16 -8.05 -7.70
N ALA A 176 -0.58 -9.14 -7.22
CA ALA A 176 -0.36 -10.33 -8.04
C ALA A 176 -1.66 -10.85 -8.64
N PHE A 177 -2.73 -10.92 -7.84
CA PHE A 177 -4.06 -11.34 -8.32
C PHE A 177 -4.61 -10.39 -9.38
N VAL A 178 -4.65 -9.07 -9.13
CA VAL A 178 -5.24 -8.13 -10.10
C VAL A 178 -4.43 -8.00 -11.38
N ILE A 179 -3.10 -8.16 -11.32
CA ILE A 179 -2.24 -8.19 -12.50
C ILE A 179 -2.62 -9.38 -13.38
N VAL A 180 -2.71 -10.58 -12.82
CA VAL A 180 -3.09 -11.79 -13.55
C VAL A 180 -4.51 -11.66 -14.15
N ALA A 181 -5.46 -11.19 -13.33
CA ALA A 181 -6.85 -10.97 -13.80
C ALA A 181 -6.93 -9.94 -14.94
N CYS A 182 -6.13 -8.87 -14.85
CA CYS A 182 -6.04 -7.84 -15.89
C CYS A 182 -5.43 -8.40 -17.19
N LEU A 183 -4.34 -9.16 -17.10
CA LEU A 183 -3.71 -9.77 -18.26
C LEU A 183 -4.64 -10.76 -18.99
N TRP A 184 -5.49 -11.48 -18.26
CA TRP A 184 -6.50 -12.34 -18.86
C TRP A 184 -7.61 -11.56 -19.54
N LYS A 185 -8.01 -10.42 -18.97
CA LYS A 185 -9.10 -9.60 -19.52
C LYS A 185 -8.66 -8.79 -20.76
N LEU A 186 -7.35 -8.51 -20.89
CA LEU A 186 -6.78 -7.75 -21.99
C LEU A 186 -6.35 -8.62 -23.19
N LYS A 187 -6.35 -9.95 -23.07
CA LYS A 187 -6.19 -10.89 -24.19
C LYS A 187 -7.43 -10.93 -25.04
#